data_1ff02fecf1245adf3de84a97183f2f74
#
_entry.id   1ff02fecf1245adf3de84a97183f2f74
#
_cell.length_a   1.000
_cell.length_b   1.000
_cell.length_c   1.000
_cell.angle_alpha   90.00
_cell.angle_beta   90.00
_cell.angle_gamma   90.00
#
_symmetry.space_group_name_H-M   'P 1'
#
loop_
_entity.id
_entity.type
_entity.pdbx_description
1 polymer ?
#
loop_
_entity_poly.entity_id
_entity_poly.type
_entity_poly.pdbx_seq_one_letter_code
_entity_poly.pdbx_strand_id
1 'polypeptide(L)'
;MLTVLLATRNRAQILRDVLEAYCRLQTPSSGWKVVVVDNGSTDETPQVLASFANRLPLHSLCEPNLGKNLALNAGLGLVEGDLTILTDDDAFPRADWLVQFRQAADTRPAYSIFGGAVVPRWEISPPSWIEWIDLAPIFTITSPSLQEGELPPHLITLVQGPNMALRSGLFRSGIRFDTSIGPRGSSYAMGSETELLLRLGRKGHRAWHVQGAVVEHFVRKEQLEKDWVLQRAIRWGRGRYRLYPGVKLWGKIPRHLFRDLPKEGVRMAAAWVTFRQRDLFLARWNFNILLGKGIEARMMAREQHIEAQSPAEIVRRCS
;
A
#
# COMPACT_ATOMS: atom_id res chain seq x y z
N MET A 1 -5.17 13.68 20.44
CA MET A 1 -4.56 14.30 19.24
C MET A 1 -4.32 13.22 18.19
N LEU A 2 -4.42 13.57 16.88
CA LEU A 2 -4.12 12.66 15.77
C LEU A 2 -2.84 13.10 15.06
N THR A 3 -2.09 12.13 14.51
CA THR A 3 -1.02 12.41 13.55
C THR A 3 -1.38 11.79 12.20
N VAL A 4 -1.41 12.59 11.15
CA VAL A 4 -1.44 12.10 9.75
C VAL A 4 0.01 11.89 9.32
N LEU A 5 0.33 10.73 8.75
CA LEU A 5 1.67 10.38 8.29
C LEU A 5 1.61 9.91 6.83
N LEU A 6 2.40 10.53 5.98
CA LEU A 6 2.58 10.12 4.59
C LEU A 6 4.03 10.27 4.14
N ALA A 7 4.41 9.51 3.12
CA ALA A 7 5.66 9.63 2.42
C ALA A 7 5.41 10.14 0.99
N THR A 8 6.30 10.98 0.49
CA THR A 8 6.23 11.51 -0.87
C THR A 8 7.59 11.45 -1.56
N ARG A 9 7.60 11.43 -2.90
CA ARG A 9 8.82 11.55 -3.69
C ARG A 9 8.53 11.99 -5.12
N ASN A 10 9.16 13.11 -5.53
CA ASN A 10 9.05 13.66 -6.89
C ASN A 10 7.59 13.81 -7.34
N ARG A 11 6.77 14.43 -6.50
CA ARG A 11 5.32 14.60 -6.71
C ARG A 11 4.83 15.99 -6.30
N ALA A 12 5.66 17.02 -6.54
CA ALA A 12 5.39 18.39 -6.09
C ALA A 12 3.98 18.88 -6.42
N GLN A 13 3.48 18.66 -7.65
CA GLN A 13 2.17 19.16 -8.06
C GLN A 13 1.03 18.49 -7.33
N ILE A 14 0.98 17.14 -7.32
CA ILE A 14 -0.12 16.42 -6.68
C ILE A 14 -0.09 16.60 -5.16
N LEU A 15 1.10 16.66 -4.56
CA LEU A 15 1.26 16.94 -3.14
C LEU A 15 0.71 18.33 -2.78
N ARG A 16 0.96 19.36 -3.60
CA ARG A 16 0.39 20.71 -3.43
C ARG A 16 -1.13 20.64 -3.36
N ASP A 17 -1.75 19.94 -4.30
CA ASP A 17 -3.21 19.83 -4.40
C ASP A 17 -3.81 19.08 -3.19
N VAL A 18 -3.13 18.04 -2.70
CA VAL A 18 -3.51 17.28 -1.49
C VAL A 18 -3.37 18.17 -0.24
N LEU A 19 -2.27 18.92 -0.09
CA LEU A 19 -2.10 19.83 1.04
C LEU A 19 -3.10 21.00 1.02
N GLU A 20 -3.51 21.47 -0.15
CA GLU A 20 -4.66 22.41 -0.27
C GLU A 20 -5.97 21.78 0.21
N ALA A 21 -6.20 20.48 -0.04
CA ALA A 21 -7.34 19.80 0.54
C ALA A 21 -7.23 19.71 2.07
N TYR A 22 -6.03 19.51 2.61
CA TYR A 22 -5.80 19.48 4.06
C TYR A 22 -6.11 20.82 4.75
N CYS A 23 -5.88 21.96 4.08
CA CYS A 23 -6.27 23.28 4.61
C CYS A 23 -7.79 23.44 4.83
N ARG A 24 -8.60 22.56 4.22
CA ARG A 24 -10.06 22.56 4.35
C ARG A 24 -10.60 21.52 5.33
N LEU A 25 -9.73 20.77 6.01
CA LEU A 25 -10.14 19.74 6.96
C LEU A 25 -10.75 20.36 8.22
N GLN A 26 -11.83 19.76 8.69
CA GLN A 26 -12.40 20.03 10.00
C GLN A 26 -11.43 19.52 11.08
N THR A 27 -11.04 20.44 11.96
CA THR A 27 -10.11 20.09 13.06
C THR A 27 -10.88 19.37 14.18
N PRO A 28 -10.53 18.14 14.54
CA PRO A 28 -11.11 17.48 15.70
C PRO A 28 -10.72 18.21 16.98
N SER A 29 -11.58 18.16 18.01
CA SER A 29 -11.36 18.84 19.31
C SER A 29 -10.05 18.45 19.98
N SER A 30 -9.57 17.23 19.72
CA SER A 30 -8.28 16.74 20.25
C SER A 30 -7.04 17.33 19.55
N GLY A 31 -7.22 18.13 18.50
CA GLY A 31 -6.15 18.62 17.64
C GLY A 31 -5.56 17.54 16.73
N TRP A 32 -4.75 17.98 15.77
CA TRP A 32 -4.04 17.11 14.83
C TRP A 32 -2.76 17.76 14.33
N LYS A 33 -1.91 16.94 13.72
CA LYS A 33 -0.74 17.37 12.94
C LYS A 33 -0.54 16.47 11.73
N VAL A 34 0.22 16.95 10.75
CA VAL A 34 0.66 16.16 9.61
C VAL A 34 2.17 16.05 9.57
N VAL A 35 2.66 14.83 9.41
CA VAL A 35 4.07 14.49 9.17
C VAL A 35 4.20 14.05 7.71
N VAL A 36 4.96 14.79 6.92
CA VAL A 36 5.27 14.44 5.54
C VAL A 36 6.74 14.08 5.44
N VAL A 37 7.03 12.87 5.00
CA VAL A 37 8.41 12.42 4.79
C VAL A 37 8.74 12.52 3.31
N ASP A 38 9.64 13.43 2.97
CA ASP A 38 10.22 13.53 1.64
C ASP A 38 11.30 12.45 1.48
N ASN A 39 11.03 11.47 0.62
CA ASN A 39 11.93 10.34 0.38
C ASN A 39 12.96 10.65 -0.73
N GLY A 40 13.72 11.71 -0.54
CA GLY A 40 14.80 12.13 -1.43
C GLY A 40 14.29 12.65 -2.78
N SER A 41 13.36 13.61 -2.76
CA SER A 41 12.90 14.28 -3.97
C SER A 41 13.98 15.16 -4.59
N THR A 42 13.92 15.28 -5.91
CA THR A 42 14.81 16.11 -6.73
C THR A 42 14.04 17.19 -7.52
N ASP A 43 12.73 17.20 -7.38
CA ASP A 43 11.81 18.20 -7.94
C ASP A 43 11.49 19.30 -6.90
N GLU A 44 10.45 20.08 -7.12
CA GLU A 44 10.00 21.17 -6.24
C GLU A 44 9.28 20.69 -4.95
N THR A 45 9.29 19.39 -4.63
CA THR A 45 8.60 18.85 -3.44
C THR A 45 9.03 19.56 -2.14
N PRO A 46 10.34 19.80 -1.84
CA PRO A 46 10.75 20.50 -0.63
C PRO A 46 10.20 21.93 -0.54
N GLN A 47 10.15 22.67 -1.66
CA GLN A 47 9.59 24.02 -1.74
C GLN A 47 8.07 24.02 -1.49
N VAL A 48 7.37 23.02 -2.03
CA VAL A 48 5.94 22.83 -1.74
C VAL A 48 5.74 22.65 -0.25
N LEU A 49 6.46 21.75 0.41
CA LEU A 49 6.34 21.51 1.86
C LEU A 49 6.59 22.80 2.66
N ALA A 50 7.64 23.55 2.33
CA ALA A 50 7.95 24.81 2.99
C ALA A 50 6.80 25.84 2.86
N SER A 51 6.12 25.90 1.72
CA SER A 51 5.02 26.82 1.47
C SER A 51 3.76 26.56 2.32
N PHE A 52 3.62 25.36 2.87
CA PHE A 52 2.49 24.98 3.73
C PHE A 52 2.82 25.01 5.23
N ALA A 53 4.06 25.23 5.64
CA ALA A 53 4.48 25.16 7.03
C ALA A 53 3.72 26.14 7.97
N ASN A 54 3.30 27.30 7.44
CA ASN A 54 2.50 28.29 8.20
C ASN A 54 0.98 28.14 7.98
N ARG A 55 0.56 27.22 7.12
CA ARG A 55 -0.87 27.04 6.76
C ARG A 55 -1.46 25.77 7.38
N LEU A 56 -0.60 24.82 7.71
CA LEU A 56 -0.95 23.53 8.30
C LEU A 56 -0.06 23.25 9.51
N PRO A 57 -0.51 22.44 10.48
CA PRO A 57 0.34 21.92 11.54
C PRO A 57 1.30 20.85 10.96
N LEU A 58 2.14 21.27 9.99
CA LEU A 58 2.96 20.42 9.16
C LEU A 58 4.38 20.31 9.70
N HIS A 59 4.84 19.07 9.82
CA HIS A 59 6.23 18.71 10.08
C HIS A 59 6.78 17.92 8.89
N SER A 60 7.84 18.41 8.28
CA SER A 60 8.51 17.72 7.19
C SER A 60 9.82 17.08 7.66
N LEU A 61 10.13 15.90 7.13
CA LEU A 61 11.37 15.16 7.36
C LEU A 61 11.91 14.68 6.01
N CYS A 62 13.22 14.76 5.80
CA CYS A 62 13.87 14.15 4.64
C CYS A 62 14.45 12.77 5.03
N GLU A 63 14.09 11.74 4.25
CA GLU A 63 14.70 10.41 4.31
C GLU A 63 15.43 10.13 3.00
N PRO A 64 16.77 10.19 2.97
CA PRO A 64 17.54 10.06 1.73
C PRO A 64 17.56 8.62 1.18
N ASN A 65 17.38 7.61 2.04
CA ASN A 65 17.37 6.24 1.60
C ASN A 65 16.04 5.89 0.94
N LEU A 66 16.10 5.46 -0.32
CA LEU A 66 14.91 5.23 -1.12
C LEU A 66 14.08 4.04 -0.61
N GLY A 67 12.77 4.28 -0.43
CA GLY A 67 11.79 3.28 -0.08
C GLY A 67 10.66 3.84 0.79
N LYS A 68 9.41 3.68 0.34
CA LYS A 68 8.21 4.17 1.06
C LYS A 68 8.22 3.74 2.53
N ASN A 69 8.54 2.48 2.82
CA ASN A 69 8.53 1.95 4.17
C ASN A 69 9.69 2.46 5.03
N LEU A 70 10.84 2.78 4.44
CA LEU A 70 11.93 3.49 5.14
C LEU A 70 11.47 4.89 5.55
N ALA A 71 10.88 5.64 4.61
CA ALA A 71 10.35 6.97 4.87
C ALA A 71 9.25 6.96 5.95
N LEU A 72 8.26 6.05 5.83
CA LEU A 72 7.22 5.91 6.85
C LEU A 72 7.82 5.58 8.23
N ASN A 73 8.76 4.64 8.31
CA ASN A 73 9.43 4.28 9.56
C ASN A 73 10.21 5.45 10.18
N ALA A 74 10.86 6.29 9.37
CA ALA A 74 11.51 7.53 9.83
C ALA A 74 10.47 8.50 10.41
N GLY A 75 9.36 8.72 9.71
CA GLY A 75 8.27 9.58 10.15
C GLY A 75 7.58 9.12 11.44
N LEU A 76 7.60 7.81 11.76
CA LEU A 76 7.02 7.29 12.99
C LEU A 76 7.68 7.87 14.26
N GLY A 77 8.92 8.36 14.18
CA GLY A 77 9.60 9.06 15.27
C GLY A 77 8.96 10.40 15.64
N LEU A 78 8.19 10.98 14.72
CA LEU A 78 7.50 12.27 14.90
C LEU A 78 6.01 12.11 15.20
N VAL A 79 5.53 10.87 15.36
CA VAL A 79 4.11 10.59 15.66
C VAL A 79 3.80 10.96 17.10
N GLU A 80 2.79 11.80 17.27
CA GLU A 80 2.23 12.20 18.56
C GLU A 80 0.74 11.83 18.66
N GLY A 81 0.22 11.89 19.89
CA GLY A 81 -1.17 11.53 20.16
C GLY A 81 -1.42 10.04 20.19
N ASP A 82 -2.68 9.66 20.14
CA ASP A 82 -3.14 8.28 20.35
C ASP A 82 -3.60 7.58 19.06
N LEU A 83 -3.74 8.33 17.96
CA LEU A 83 -4.17 7.80 16.67
C LEU A 83 -3.24 8.31 15.56
N THR A 84 -2.73 7.39 14.74
CA THR A 84 -1.91 7.67 13.55
C THR A 84 -2.70 7.30 12.31
N ILE A 85 -2.95 8.26 11.45
CA ILE A 85 -3.59 8.05 10.16
C ILE A 85 -2.50 7.97 9.11
N LEU A 86 -2.46 6.85 8.40
CA LEU A 86 -1.56 6.59 7.27
C LEU A 86 -2.32 6.84 5.98
N THR A 87 -1.70 7.56 5.06
CA THR A 87 -2.29 7.91 3.77
C THR A 87 -1.21 8.05 2.69
N ASP A 88 -1.62 8.32 1.46
CA ASP A 88 -0.73 8.54 0.33
C ASP A 88 -0.76 10.02 -0.13
N ASP A 89 0.28 10.44 -0.83
CA ASP A 89 0.46 11.81 -1.33
C ASP A 89 -0.44 12.12 -2.55
N ASP A 90 -1.27 11.18 -2.97
CA ASP A 90 -2.29 11.31 -4.02
C ASP A 90 -3.71 10.93 -3.51
N ALA A 91 -3.92 10.94 -2.19
CA ALA A 91 -5.20 10.70 -1.54
C ALA A 91 -5.79 12.02 -1.02
N PHE A 92 -6.95 12.41 -1.56
CA PHE A 92 -7.66 13.64 -1.24
C PHE A 92 -8.75 13.37 -0.19
N PRO A 93 -8.60 13.83 1.05
CA PRO A 93 -9.59 13.58 2.08
C PRO A 93 -10.82 14.47 1.94
N ARG A 94 -11.99 13.97 2.36
CA ARG A 94 -13.17 14.80 2.60
C ARG A 94 -12.96 15.66 3.85
N ALA A 95 -13.69 16.78 3.92
CA ALA A 95 -13.50 17.77 4.99
C ALA A 95 -13.63 17.20 6.40
N ASP A 96 -14.51 16.23 6.63
CA ASP A 96 -14.80 15.59 7.92
C ASP A 96 -13.93 14.36 8.23
N TRP A 97 -13.01 14.01 7.38
CA TRP A 97 -12.18 12.78 7.43
C TRP A 97 -11.52 12.54 8.80
N LEU A 98 -10.86 13.56 9.37
CA LEU A 98 -10.20 13.45 10.68
C LEU A 98 -11.22 13.25 11.81
N VAL A 99 -12.36 13.93 11.71
CA VAL A 99 -13.45 13.83 12.69
C VAL A 99 -14.05 12.44 12.69
N GLN A 100 -14.28 11.86 11.51
CA GLN A 100 -14.81 10.50 11.36
C GLN A 100 -13.87 9.45 12.01
N PHE A 101 -12.57 9.52 11.75
CA PHE A 101 -11.62 8.61 12.41
C PHE A 101 -11.54 8.85 13.92
N ARG A 102 -11.55 10.10 14.38
CA ARG A 102 -11.52 10.40 15.81
C ARG A 102 -12.74 9.82 16.51
N GLN A 103 -13.93 10.06 15.98
CA GLN A 103 -15.18 9.53 16.53
C GLN A 103 -15.18 7.99 16.56
N ALA A 104 -14.74 7.35 15.47
CA ALA A 104 -14.63 5.90 15.40
C ALA A 104 -13.67 5.34 16.48
N ALA A 105 -12.51 5.98 16.66
CA ALA A 105 -11.55 5.55 17.66
C ALA A 105 -12.05 5.77 19.11
N ASP A 106 -12.74 6.86 19.37
CA ASP A 106 -13.27 7.17 20.71
C ASP A 106 -14.40 6.22 21.14
N THR A 107 -15.29 5.90 20.18
CA THR A 107 -16.44 5.04 20.46
C THR A 107 -16.11 3.54 20.44
N ARG A 108 -14.93 3.17 19.94
CA ARG A 108 -14.52 1.76 19.76
C ARG A 108 -13.14 1.47 20.33
N PRO A 109 -12.96 1.54 21.68
CA PRO A 109 -11.65 1.38 22.34
C PRO A 109 -11.03 -0.03 22.13
N ALA A 110 -11.85 -1.05 21.89
CA ALA A 110 -11.39 -2.43 21.64
C ALA A 110 -10.72 -2.63 20.26
N TYR A 111 -10.79 -1.64 19.37
CA TYR A 111 -10.21 -1.73 18.04
C TYR A 111 -8.91 -0.94 17.95
N SER A 112 -7.92 -1.52 17.27
CA SER A 112 -6.60 -0.92 17.09
C SER A 112 -6.37 -0.43 15.66
N ILE A 113 -7.20 -0.88 14.74
CA ILE A 113 -7.07 -0.66 13.30
C ILE A 113 -8.41 -0.12 12.78
N PHE A 114 -8.36 0.96 12.01
CA PHE A 114 -9.53 1.56 11.38
C PHE A 114 -9.23 1.76 9.90
N GLY A 115 -10.10 1.26 9.02
CA GLY A 115 -10.02 1.46 7.58
C GLY A 115 -11.10 2.40 7.11
N GLY A 116 -10.75 3.49 6.44
CA GLY A 116 -11.72 4.35 5.79
C GLY A 116 -12.05 3.91 4.37
N ALA A 117 -13.06 4.52 3.76
CA ALA A 117 -13.42 4.28 2.38
C ALA A 117 -12.47 5.01 1.43
N VAL A 118 -12.03 4.32 0.38
CA VAL A 118 -11.23 4.87 -0.71
C VAL A 118 -12.06 4.82 -1.98
N VAL A 119 -12.34 5.98 -2.56
CA VAL A 119 -13.07 6.10 -3.82
C VAL A 119 -12.15 6.62 -4.92
N PRO A 120 -12.39 6.31 -6.20
CA PRO A 120 -11.52 6.77 -7.27
C PRO A 120 -11.76 8.25 -7.60
N ARG A 121 -10.68 8.98 -7.82
CA ARG A 121 -10.66 10.29 -8.47
C ARG A 121 -9.95 10.15 -9.80
N TRP A 122 -10.72 9.95 -10.86
CA TRP A 122 -10.18 9.73 -12.18
C TRP A 122 -9.66 11.04 -12.79
N GLU A 123 -8.42 11.05 -13.30
CA GLU A 123 -7.88 12.19 -14.07
C GLU A 123 -8.64 12.40 -15.38
N ILE A 124 -9.03 11.29 -16.01
CA ILE A 124 -9.89 11.25 -17.22
C ILE A 124 -10.99 10.20 -17.03
N SER A 125 -12.06 10.28 -17.81
CA SER A 125 -13.10 9.24 -17.77
C SER A 125 -12.50 7.85 -18.02
N PRO A 126 -12.73 6.88 -17.13
CA PRO A 126 -12.15 5.56 -17.27
C PRO A 126 -12.69 4.86 -18.53
N PRO A 127 -11.85 4.12 -19.27
CA PRO A 127 -12.30 3.35 -20.42
C PRO A 127 -13.17 2.17 -19.97
N SER A 128 -14.11 1.72 -20.81
CA SER A 128 -15.09 0.67 -20.49
C SER A 128 -14.47 -0.66 -20.04
N TRP A 129 -13.26 -0.99 -20.46
CA TRP A 129 -12.57 -2.21 -20.04
C TRP A 129 -12.20 -2.24 -18.53
N ILE A 130 -12.23 -1.09 -17.84
CA ILE A 130 -12.02 -1.01 -16.38
C ILE A 130 -13.05 -1.87 -15.62
N GLU A 131 -14.26 -2.02 -16.15
CA GLU A 131 -15.31 -2.88 -15.57
C GLU A 131 -14.96 -4.38 -15.60
N TRP A 132 -13.92 -4.76 -16.32
CA TRP A 132 -13.48 -6.16 -16.39
C TRP A 132 -12.70 -6.62 -15.17
N ILE A 133 -12.25 -5.70 -14.33
CA ILE A 133 -11.27 -5.93 -13.27
C ILE A 133 -11.78 -5.50 -11.90
N ASP A 134 -11.25 -6.14 -10.86
CA ASP A 134 -11.42 -5.68 -9.49
C ASP A 134 -10.49 -4.47 -9.24
N LEU A 135 -11.07 -3.34 -8.86
CA LEU A 135 -10.35 -2.09 -8.63
C LEU A 135 -9.52 -2.11 -7.34
N ALA A 136 -9.92 -2.94 -6.36
CA ALA A 136 -9.25 -2.99 -5.05
C ALA A 136 -7.75 -3.31 -5.14
N PRO A 137 -7.30 -4.42 -5.77
CA PRO A 137 -5.88 -4.74 -5.85
C PRO A 137 -5.10 -3.85 -6.82
N ILE A 138 -5.80 -3.16 -7.74
CA ILE A 138 -5.16 -2.38 -8.81
C ILE A 138 -5.03 -0.92 -8.42
N PHE A 139 -6.09 -0.30 -7.92
CA PHE A 139 -6.15 1.13 -7.58
C PHE A 139 -6.39 1.38 -6.09
N THR A 140 -6.36 0.35 -5.25
CA THR A 140 -6.63 0.44 -3.80
C THR A 140 -7.99 1.05 -3.47
N ILE A 141 -9.00 0.77 -4.28
CA ILE A 141 -10.37 1.26 -4.11
C ILE A 141 -11.15 0.34 -3.17
N THR A 142 -11.85 0.90 -2.21
CA THR A 142 -12.74 0.13 -1.32
C THR A 142 -13.97 -0.33 -2.09
N SER A 143 -14.40 -1.58 -1.89
CA SER A 143 -15.64 -2.07 -2.48
C SER A 143 -16.83 -1.21 -2.04
N PRO A 144 -17.69 -0.74 -2.94
CA PRO A 144 -18.91 -0.01 -2.56
C PRO A 144 -19.87 -0.81 -1.68
N SER A 145 -19.76 -2.13 -1.68
CA SER A 145 -20.58 -3.02 -0.83
C SER A 145 -20.07 -3.17 0.60
N LEU A 146 -18.85 -2.67 0.90
CA LEU A 146 -18.29 -2.75 2.24
C LEU A 146 -18.99 -1.74 3.16
N GLN A 147 -19.71 -2.26 4.14
CA GLN A 147 -20.47 -1.47 5.10
C GLN A 147 -19.64 -1.12 6.34
N GLU A 148 -20.05 -0.09 7.07
CA GLU A 148 -19.53 0.24 8.40
C GLU A 148 -19.61 -0.99 9.31
N GLY A 149 -18.51 -1.35 9.98
CA GLY A 149 -18.53 -2.48 10.90
C GLY A 149 -17.19 -3.11 11.19
N GLU A 150 -17.21 -4.13 12.04
CA GLU A 150 -16.01 -4.94 12.32
C GLU A 150 -15.57 -5.69 11.07
N LEU A 151 -14.27 -5.67 10.82
CA LEU A 151 -13.63 -6.51 9.81
C LEU A 151 -13.10 -7.78 10.49
N PRO A 152 -13.68 -8.96 10.18
CA PRO A 152 -13.16 -10.23 10.68
C PRO A 152 -11.69 -10.42 10.33
N PRO A 153 -10.90 -11.21 11.08
CA PRO A 153 -9.46 -11.36 10.86
C PRO A 153 -9.07 -11.75 9.43
N HIS A 154 -9.87 -12.53 8.73
CA HIS A 154 -9.61 -12.91 7.33
C HIS A 154 -9.89 -11.79 6.32
N LEU A 155 -10.61 -10.72 6.72
CA LEU A 155 -10.91 -9.54 5.92
C LEU A 155 -10.11 -8.30 6.33
N ILE A 156 -9.17 -8.42 7.27
CA ILE A 156 -8.36 -7.28 7.75
C ILE A 156 -7.62 -6.55 6.62
N THR A 157 -7.31 -7.26 5.55
CA THR A 157 -6.64 -6.71 4.35
C THR A 157 -7.56 -5.91 3.44
N LEU A 158 -8.85 -5.78 3.77
CA LEU A 158 -9.75 -4.83 3.12
C LEU A 158 -9.49 -3.38 3.55
N VAL A 159 -8.77 -3.16 4.66
CA VAL A 159 -8.23 -1.86 5.02
C VAL A 159 -7.21 -1.44 3.96
N GLN A 160 -7.47 -0.34 3.28
CA GLN A 160 -6.64 0.15 2.18
C GLN A 160 -5.57 1.12 2.70
N GLY A 161 -4.32 0.98 2.19
CA GLY A 161 -3.19 1.79 2.60
C GLY A 161 -3.39 3.31 2.54
N PRO A 162 -4.01 3.86 1.48
CA PRO A 162 -4.27 5.30 1.38
C PRO A 162 -5.25 5.85 2.43
N ASN A 163 -5.93 4.99 3.21
CA ASN A 163 -6.93 5.43 4.19
C ASN A 163 -7.00 4.51 5.41
N MET A 164 -5.93 4.48 6.18
CA MET A 164 -5.76 3.57 7.31
C MET A 164 -5.40 4.34 8.57
N ALA A 165 -6.11 4.13 9.69
CA ALA A 165 -5.73 4.67 10.99
C ALA A 165 -5.40 3.55 11.98
N LEU A 166 -4.32 3.72 12.74
CA LEU A 166 -3.84 2.78 13.73
C LEU A 166 -3.67 3.49 15.08
N ARG A 167 -3.95 2.79 16.19
CA ARG A 167 -3.59 3.34 17.49
C ARG A 167 -2.08 3.51 17.58
N SER A 168 -1.63 4.74 17.89
CA SER A 168 -0.20 5.09 17.91
C SER A 168 0.60 4.26 18.92
N GLY A 169 -0.05 3.68 19.91
CA GLY A 169 0.55 2.73 20.86
C GLY A 169 1.22 1.53 20.18
N LEU A 170 0.72 1.10 19.02
CA LEU A 170 1.33 0.03 18.23
C LEU A 170 2.75 0.41 17.77
N PHE A 171 2.92 1.64 17.30
CA PHE A 171 4.24 2.12 16.85
C PHE A 171 5.17 2.39 18.04
N ARG A 172 4.64 2.88 19.15
CA ARG A 172 5.41 3.04 20.39
C ARG A 172 5.88 1.70 20.98
N SER A 173 5.14 0.61 20.76
CA SER A 173 5.56 -0.75 21.14
C SER A 173 6.57 -1.38 20.18
N GLY A 174 7.09 -0.63 19.22
CA GLY A 174 8.13 -1.11 18.30
C GLY A 174 7.63 -1.69 16.97
N ILE A 175 6.33 -1.65 16.68
CA ILE A 175 5.81 -2.07 15.36
C ILE A 175 6.35 -1.11 14.30
N ARG A 176 6.86 -1.69 13.19
CA ARG A 176 7.42 -0.97 12.04
C ARG A 176 6.95 -1.62 10.75
N PHE A 177 6.99 -0.87 9.64
CA PHE A 177 6.83 -1.42 8.30
C PHE A 177 8.04 -2.26 7.92
N ASP A 178 7.79 -3.38 7.24
CA ASP A 178 8.86 -4.21 6.66
C ASP A 178 9.47 -3.50 5.44
N THR A 179 10.75 -3.16 5.52
CA THR A 179 11.46 -2.43 4.46
C THR A 179 11.83 -3.30 3.27
N SER A 180 11.65 -4.61 3.34
CA SER A 180 11.89 -5.55 2.23
C SER A 180 10.74 -5.60 1.23
N ILE A 181 9.57 -5.03 1.58
CA ILE A 181 8.36 -4.98 0.75
C ILE A 181 7.92 -3.54 0.52
N GLY A 182 7.22 -3.29 -0.57
CA GLY A 182 6.68 -1.96 -0.89
C GLY A 182 7.51 -1.18 -1.91
N PRO A 183 7.04 0.01 -2.31
CA PRO A 183 7.67 0.83 -3.34
C PRO A 183 9.13 1.16 -3.01
N ARG A 184 10.04 0.65 -3.86
CA ARG A 184 11.47 0.91 -3.83
C ARG A 184 12.02 0.78 -5.25
N GLY A 185 12.18 1.91 -5.94
CA GLY A 185 12.55 1.92 -7.36
C GLY A 185 11.44 1.39 -8.27
N SER A 186 11.80 0.88 -9.44
CA SER A 186 10.86 0.44 -10.48
C SER A 186 10.34 -0.99 -10.30
N SER A 187 11.09 -1.85 -9.62
CA SER A 187 10.77 -3.27 -9.46
C SER A 187 10.74 -3.67 -8.00
N TYR A 188 9.54 -3.83 -7.44
CA TYR A 188 9.31 -4.14 -6.03
C TYR A 188 8.16 -5.13 -5.84
N ALA A 189 8.12 -5.80 -4.69
CA ALA A 189 6.98 -6.58 -4.23
C ALA A 189 5.96 -5.64 -3.58
N MET A 190 4.70 -5.66 -4.01
CA MET A 190 3.62 -4.86 -3.42
C MET A 190 3.13 -5.48 -2.11
N GLY A 191 2.52 -4.66 -1.24
CA GLY A 191 1.79 -5.13 -0.06
C GLY A 191 2.36 -4.70 1.29
N SER A 192 2.97 -3.51 1.36
CA SER A 192 3.49 -2.91 2.60
C SER A 192 2.47 -2.91 3.72
N GLU A 193 1.33 -2.31 3.45
CA GLU A 193 0.23 -2.16 4.41
C GLU A 193 -0.44 -3.51 4.68
N THR A 194 -0.58 -4.34 3.65
CA THR A 194 -1.12 -5.70 3.76
C THR A 194 -0.27 -6.57 4.70
N GLU A 195 1.07 -6.49 4.60
CA GLU A 195 2.00 -7.19 5.50
C GLU A 195 1.76 -6.75 6.95
N LEU A 196 1.76 -5.45 7.19
CA LEU A 196 1.55 -4.87 8.52
C LEU A 196 0.21 -5.33 9.11
N LEU A 197 -0.87 -5.25 8.33
CA LEU A 197 -2.21 -5.66 8.75
C LEU A 197 -2.29 -7.16 9.07
N LEU A 198 -1.72 -8.02 8.25
CA LEU A 198 -1.67 -9.47 8.50
C LEU A 198 -0.88 -9.79 9.78
N ARG A 199 0.24 -9.11 10.00
CA ARG A 199 1.06 -9.28 11.20
C ARG A 199 0.33 -8.81 12.45
N LEU A 200 -0.39 -7.69 12.39
CA LEU A 200 -1.22 -7.19 13.48
C LEU A 200 -2.42 -8.12 13.74
N GLY A 201 -3.10 -8.59 12.70
CA GLY A 201 -4.21 -9.53 12.83
C GLY A 201 -3.80 -10.85 13.49
N ARG A 202 -2.61 -11.40 13.14
CA ARG A 202 -2.06 -12.60 13.82
C ARG A 202 -1.77 -12.38 15.30
N LYS A 203 -1.53 -11.14 15.73
CA LYS A 203 -1.36 -10.75 17.14
C LYS A 203 -2.69 -10.46 17.85
N GLY A 204 -3.83 -10.67 17.19
CA GLY A 204 -5.16 -10.46 17.77
C GLY A 204 -5.70 -9.03 17.69
N HIS A 205 -5.03 -8.12 16.98
CA HIS A 205 -5.55 -6.77 16.79
C HIS A 205 -6.78 -6.76 15.88
N ARG A 206 -7.84 -6.08 16.33
CA ARG A 206 -9.14 -6.02 15.66
C ARG A 206 -9.21 -4.78 14.76
N ALA A 207 -9.92 -4.92 13.64
CA ALA A 207 -10.11 -3.86 12.66
C ALA A 207 -11.58 -3.48 12.51
N TRP A 208 -11.85 -2.18 12.31
CA TRP A 208 -13.16 -1.61 12.04
C TRP A 208 -13.15 -0.84 10.74
N HIS A 209 -14.16 -1.01 9.90
CA HIS A 209 -14.36 -0.16 8.72
C HIS A 209 -15.18 1.07 9.09
N VAL A 210 -14.63 2.25 8.79
CA VAL A 210 -15.24 3.58 9.03
C VAL A 210 -15.71 4.13 7.69
N GLN A 211 -16.96 3.86 7.33
CA GLN A 211 -17.50 4.24 6.01
C GLN A 211 -17.48 5.74 5.77
N GLY A 212 -17.67 6.54 6.83
CA GLY A 212 -17.68 8.01 6.76
C GLY A 212 -16.31 8.64 6.55
N ALA A 213 -15.21 7.95 6.90
CA ALA A 213 -13.84 8.45 6.68
C ALA A 213 -13.42 8.22 5.23
N VAL A 214 -13.67 9.19 4.35
CA VAL A 214 -13.51 9.02 2.90
C VAL A 214 -12.30 9.77 2.37
N VAL A 215 -11.49 9.10 1.53
CA VAL A 215 -10.51 9.75 0.66
C VAL A 215 -10.79 9.43 -0.80
N GLU A 216 -10.48 10.37 -1.69
CA GLU A 216 -10.49 10.19 -3.13
C GLU A 216 -9.05 9.91 -3.60
N HIS A 217 -8.78 8.71 -4.05
CA HIS A 217 -7.46 8.31 -4.55
C HIS A 217 -7.31 8.71 -6.02
N PHE A 218 -6.31 9.53 -6.32
CA PHE A 218 -6.09 10.05 -7.66
C PHE A 218 -5.52 8.98 -8.58
N VAL A 219 -6.27 8.65 -9.61
CA VAL A 219 -5.89 7.68 -10.64
C VAL A 219 -5.54 8.41 -11.92
N ARG A 220 -4.25 8.41 -12.26
CA ARG A 220 -3.69 9.09 -13.43
C ARG A 220 -4.08 8.36 -14.72
N LYS A 221 -4.13 9.08 -15.83
CA LYS A 221 -4.45 8.55 -17.16
C LYS A 221 -3.54 7.39 -17.59
N GLU A 222 -2.22 7.44 -17.27
CA GLU A 222 -1.29 6.37 -17.59
C GLU A 222 -1.60 5.06 -16.84
N GLN A 223 -2.24 5.17 -15.66
CA GLN A 223 -2.66 4.00 -14.88
C GLN A 223 -3.88 3.30 -15.48
N LEU A 224 -4.60 3.97 -16.38
CA LEU A 224 -5.72 3.43 -17.13
C LEU A 224 -5.29 2.71 -18.43
N GLU A 225 -3.99 2.53 -18.65
CA GLU A 225 -3.48 1.73 -19.76
C GLU A 225 -3.42 0.24 -19.37
N LYS A 226 -3.85 -0.63 -20.29
CA LYS A 226 -3.85 -2.08 -20.06
C LYS A 226 -2.47 -2.62 -19.68
N ASP A 227 -1.41 -2.11 -20.31
CA ASP A 227 -0.04 -2.56 -20.04
C ASP A 227 0.45 -2.13 -18.66
N TRP A 228 0.08 -0.93 -18.20
CA TRP A 228 0.38 -0.50 -16.83
C TRP A 228 -0.27 -1.44 -15.80
N VAL A 229 -1.54 -1.80 -16.01
CA VAL A 229 -2.27 -2.73 -15.14
C VAL A 229 -1.62 -4.12 -15.17
N LEU A 230 -1.24 -4.62 -16.34
CA LEU A 230 -0.57 -5.92 -16.47
C LEU A 230 0.81 -5.95 -15.79
N GLN A 231 1.58 -4.86 -15.82
CA GLN A 231 2.83 -4.73 -15.06
C GLN A 231 2.59 -4.69 -13.55
N ARG A 232 1.49 -4.02 -13.12
CA ARG A 232 1.10 -4.03 -11.71
C ARG A 232 0.77 -5.45 -11.22
N ALA A 233 0.18 -6.30 -12.08
CA ALA A 233 -0.07 -7.72 -11.78
C ALA A 233 1.21 -8.47 -11.37
N ILE A 234 2.33 -8.21 -12.05
CA ILE A 234 3.62 -8.81 -11.70
C ILE A 234 4.06 -8.38 -10.29
N ARG A 235 4.02 -7.08 -10.00
CA ARG A 235 4.38 -6.54 -8.67
C ARG A 235 3.47 -7.08 -7.57
N TRP A 236 2.18 -7.21 -7.85
CA TRP A 236 1.21 -7.80 -6.93
C TRP A 236 1.48 -9.30 -6.72
N GLY A 237 1.77 -10.05 -7.79
CA GLY A 237 2.18 -11.46 -7.70
C GLY A 237 3.43 -11.67 -6.84
N ARG A 238 4.43 -10.79 -6.98
CA ARG A 238 5.63 -10.77 -6.12
C ARG A 238 5.26 -10.58 -4.65
N GLY A 239 4.43 -9.57 -4.34
CA GLY A 239 3.95 -9.32 -2.99
C GLY A 239 3.18 -10.50 -2.40
N ARG A 240 2.27 -11.09 -3.18
CA ARG A 240 1.52 -12.28 -2.77
C ARG A 240 2.42 -13.44 -2.37
N TYR A 241 3.54 -13.62 -3.04
CA TYR A 241 4.50 -14.67 -2.67
C TYR A 241 5.20 -14.37 -1.33
N ARG A 242 5.62 -13.13 -1.08
CA ARG A 242 6.23 -12.72 0.22
C ARG A 242 5.25 -12.81 1.38
N LEU A 243 4.00 -12.40 1.17
CA LEU A 243 2.97 -12.36 2.21
C LEU A 243 2.48 -13.75 2.65
N TYR A 244 2.54 -14.73 1.75
CA TYR A 244 2.06 -16.09 1.98
C TYR A 244 3.15 -17.12 1.66
N PRO A 245 4.23 -17.15 2.47
CA PRO A 245 5.26 -18.15 2.34
C PRO A 245 4.68 -19.54 2.72
N GLY A 246 5.32 -20.61 2.28
CA GLY A 246 4.91 -21.97 2.66
C GLY A 246 4.33 -22.78 1.49
N VAL A 247 4.45 -22.28 0.27
CA VAL A 247 4.18 -23.07 -0.94
C VAL A 247 5.27 -24.12 -1.15
N LYS A 248 4.87 -25.35 -1.49
CA LYS A 248 5.80 -26.41 -1.87
C LYS A 248 6.62 -25.98 -3.10
N LEU A 249 7.94 -26.06 -2.99
CA LEU A 249 8.86 -25.71 -4.06
C LEU A 249 9.34 -26.96 -4.82
N TRP A 250 9.71 -26.76 -6.10
CA TRP A 250 10.57 -27.63 -6.87
C TRP A 250 11.82 -26.83 -7.24
N GLY A 251 12.94 -27.14 -6.60
CA GLY A 251 14.08 -26.25 -6.56
C GLY A 251 13.72 -24.91 -5.94
N LYS A 252 13.89 -23.81 -6.68
CA LYS A 252 13.59 -22.44 -6.25
C LYS A 252 12.25 -21.91 -6.79
N ILE A 253 11.39 -22.78 -7.34
CA ILE A 253 10.15 -22.39 -8.02
C ILE A 253 8.96 -23.05 -7.34
N PRO A 254 7.86 -22.30 -7.05
CA PRO A 254 6.62 -22.87 -6.55
C PRO A 254 6.04 -23.94 -7.49
N ARG A 255 5.79 -25.14 -6.97
CA ARG A 255 5.36 -26.30 -7.77
C ARG A 255 4.09 -26.05 -8.58
N HIS A 256 3.15 -25.27 -8.02
CA HIS A 256 1.89 -24.97 -8.71
C HIS A 256 2.10 -24.17 -10.00
N LEU A 257 3.19 -23.41 -10.14
CA LEU A 257 3.45 -22.61 -11.34
C LEU A 257 3.67 -23.47 -12.59
N PHE A 258 4.20 -24.70 -12.42
CA PHE A 258 4.37 -25.64 -13.54
C PHE A 258 3.05 -26.09 -14.15
N ARG A 259 1.96 -26.08 -13.38
CA ARG A 259 0.60 -26.38 -13.84
C ARG A 259 -0.13 -25.11 -14.29
N ASP A 260 -0.03 -24.04 -13.51
CA ASP A 260 -0.91 -22.87 -13.64
C ASP A 260 -0.44 -21.93 -14.76
N LEU A 261 0.87 -21.77 -15.00
CA LEU A 261 1.38 -20.97 -16.13
C LEU A 261 0.97 -21.54 -17.49
N PRO A 262 1.18 -22.85 -17.80
CA PRO A 262 0.68 -23.43 -19.05
C PRO A 262 -0.83 -23.31 -19.21
N LYS A 263 -1.61 -23.49 -18.12
CA LYS A 263 -3.06 -23.32 -18.15
C LYS A 263 -3.48 -21.91 -18.57
N GLU A 264 -2.88 -20.87 -18.02
CA GLU A 264 -3.17 -19.50 -18.43
C GLU A 264 -2.66 -19.23 -19.86
N GLY A 265 -1.56 -19.83 -20.30
CA GLY A 265 -1.09 -19.78 -21.69
C GLY A 265 -2.12 -20.34 -22.68
N VAL A 266 -2.72 -21.49 -22.38
CA VAL A 266 -3.79 -22.09 -23.18
C VAL A 266 -5.03 -21.18 -23.20
N ARG A 267 -5.41 -20.58 -22.05
CA ARG A 267 -6.53 -19.63 -22.00
C ARG A 267 -6.29 -18.40 -22.85
N MET A 268 -5.05 -17.88 -22.83
CA MET A 268 -4.66 -16.75 -23.70
C MET A 268 -4.79 -17.10 -25.17
N ALA A 269 -4.27 -18.27 -25.60
CA ALA A 269 -4.35 -18.72 -26.97
C ALA A 269 -5.82 -18.92 -27.42
N ALA A 270 -6.64 -19.56 -26.61
CA ALA A 270 -8.06 -19.76 -26.88
C ALA A 270 -8.82 -18.43 -27.00
N ALA A 271 -8.57 -17.49 -26.08
CA ALA A 271 -9.21 -16.17 -26.10
C ALA A 271 -8.76 -15.32 -27.30
N TRP A 272 -7.50 -15.46 -27.72
CA TRP A 272 -6.97 -14.78 -28.90
C TRP A 272 -7.62 -15.29 -30.20
N VAL A 273 -7.70 -16.63 -30.37
CA VAL A 273 -8.34 -17.25 -31.55
C VAL A 273 -9.84 -16.93 -31.61
N THR A 274 -10.51 -16.81 -30.47
CA THR A 274 -11.95 -16.52 -30.40
C THR A 274 -12.27 -15.02 -30.30
N PHE A 275 -11.27 -14.15 -30.43
CA PHE A 275 -11.39 -12.67 -30.35
C PHE A 275 -12.04 -12.15 -29.08
N ARG A 276 -11.98 -12.91 -27.97
CA ARG A 276 -12.55 -12.54 -26.67
C ARG A 276 -11.60 -11.64 -25.89
N GLN A 277 -11.66 -10.34 -26.15
CA GLN A 277 -10.74 -9.35 -25.59
C GLN A 277 -10.69 -9.33 -24.05
N ARG A 278 -11.86 -9.45 -23.39
CA ARG A 278 -11.94 -9.52 -21.92
C ARG A 278 -11.22 -10.77 -21.38
N ASP A 279 -11.52 -11.94 -21.96
CA ASP A 279 -10.93 -13.20 -21.49
C ASP A 279 -9.42 -13.23 -21.72
N LEU A 280 -8.96 -12.69 -22.85
CA LEU A 280 -7.54 -12.53 -23.16
C LEU A 280 -6.84 -11.64 -22.11
N PHE A 281 -7.45 -10.49 -21.78
CA PHE A 281 -6.90 -9.60 -20.78
C PHE A 281 -6.83 -10.25 -19.40
N LEU A 282 -7.89 -10.91 -18.94
CA LEU A 282 -7.93 -11.61 -17.64
C LEU A 282 -6.94 -12.77 -17.58
N ALA A 283 -6.77 -13.52 -18.67
CA ALA A 283 -5.75 -14.58 -18.72
C ALA A 283 -4.33 -14.00 -18.64
N ARG A 284 -4.03 -12.88 -19.33
CA ARG A 284 -2.75 -12.14 -19.22
C ARG A 284 -2.52 -11.61 -17.80
N TRP A 285 -3.56 -11.07 -17.18
CA TRP A 285 -3.51 -10.61 -15.79
C TRP A 285 -3.09 -11.75 -14.84
N ASN A 286 -3.78 -12.89 -14.90
CA ASN A 286 -3.48 -14.07 -14.08
C ASN A 286 -2.07 -14.62 -14.36
N PHE A 287 -1.68 -14.71 -15.63
CA PHE A 287 -0.35 -15.15 -16.04
C PHE A 287 0.73 -14.27 -15.42
N ASN A 288 0.56 -12.93 -15.45
CA ASN A 288 1.51 -11.98 -14.89
C ASN A 288 1.61 -12.08 -13.36
N ILE A 289 0.50 -12.37 -12.66
CA ILE A 289 0.53 -12.66 -11.22
C ILE A 289 1.40 -13.90 -10.94
N LEU A 290 1.20 -14.97 -11.71
CA LEU A 290 1.98 -16.21 -11.54
C LEU A 290 3.46 -15.97 -11.86
N LEU A 291 3.75 -15.21 -12.92
CA LEU A 291 5.11 -14.80 -13.27
C LEU A 291 5.76 -14.03 -12.11
N GLY A 292 5.03 -13.07 -11.54
CA GLY A 292 5.49 -12.31 -10.37
C GLY A 292 5.85 -13.19 -9.19
N LYS A 293 5.03 -14.20 -8.87
CA LYS A 293 5.34 -15.20 -7.81
C LYS A 293 6.64 -15.95 -8.10
N GLY A 294 6.85 -16.36 -9.35
CA GLY A 294 8.08 -17.09 -9.76
C GLY A 294 9.34 -16.21 -9.67
N ILE A 295 9.22 -14.93 -10.06
CA ILE A 295 10.31 -13.95 -9.94
C ILE A 295 10.70 -13.79 -8.47
N GLU A 296 9.73 -13.56 -7.59
CA GLU A 296 9.98 -13.32 -6.18
C GLU A 296 10.57 -14.54 -5.47
N ALA A 297 10.06 -15.74 -5.78
CA ALA A 297 10.60 -16.98 -5.24
C ALA A 297 12.09 -17.14 -5.53
N ARG A 298 12.51 -16.82 -6.77
CA ARG A 298 13.93 -16.85 -7.16
C ARG A 298 14.76 -15.78 -6.46
N MET A 299 14.22 -14.58 -6.28
CA MET A 299 14.91 -13.49 -5.59
C MET A 299 15.13 -13.82 -4.13
N MET A 300 14.10 -14.25 -3.40
CA MET A 300 14.20 -14.64 -1.99
C MET A 300 15.19 -15.81 -1.79
N ALA A 301 15.19 -16.78 -2.70
CA ALA A 301 16.14 -17.88 -2.65
C ALA A 301 17.60 -17.45 -2.90
N ARG A 302 17.83 -16.34 -3.61
CA ARG A 302 19.17 -15.73 -3.77
C ARG A 302 19.56 -14.94 -2.52
N GLU A 303 18.64 -14.16 -1.95
CA GLU A 303 18.83 -13.41 -0.70
C GLU A 303 19.28 -14.35 0.42
N GLN A 304 18.55 -15.46 0.63
CA GLN A 304 18.90 -16.49 1.62
C GLN A 304 20.28 -17.14 1.38
N HIS A 305 20.64 -17.35 0.11
CA HIS A 305 21.94 -17.92 -0.22
C HIS A 305 23.10 -16.96 0.06
N ILE A 306 22.90 -15.66 -0.17
CA ILE A 306 23.89 -14.61 0.14
C ILE A 306 24.04 -14.46 1.66
N GLU A 307 22.94 -14.45 2.41
CA GLU A 307 22.96 -14.39 3.87
C GLU A 307 23.67 -15.60 4.48
N ALA A 308 23.45 -16.81 3.93
CA ALA A 308 24.14 -18.03 4.37
C ALA A 308 25.65 -18.08 4.03
N GLN A 309 26.11 -17.22 3.10
CA GLN A 309 27.53 -17.06 2.74
C GLN A 309 28.18 -15.83 3.37
N SER A 310 27.53 -15.19 4.36
CA SER A 310 28.05 -14.00 5.04
C SER A 310 29.38 -14.29 5.74
N PRO A 311 30.27 -13.29 5.91
CA PRO A 311 31.66 -13.46 6.37
C PRO A 311 31.84 -14.21 7.71
N ALA A 312 30.82 -14.27 8.55
CA ALA A 312 30.86 -15.02 9.81
C ALA A 312 30.99 -16.56 9.61
N GLU A 313 30.55 -17.10 8.47
CA GLU A 313 30.68 -18.52 8.14
C GLU A 313 32.00 -18.83 7.40
N ILE A 314 32.55 -17.85 6.66
CA ILE A 314 33.87 -17.98 5.99
C ILE A 314 34.97 -18.05 7.06
N VAL A 315 34.84 -17.27 8.15
CA VAL A 315 35.81 -17.31 9.27
C VAL A 315 35.78 -18.65 10.03
N ARG A 316 34.63 -19.34 10.11
CA ARG A 316 34.53 -20.67 10.73
C ARG A 316 35.02 -21.82 9.88
N ARG A 317 35.21 -21.65 8.57
CA ARG A 317 35.78 -22.67 7.67
C ARG A 317 37.30 -22.57 7.49
N CYS A 318 37.88 -21.46 7.93
CA CYS A 318 39.34 -21.21 7.88
C CYS A 318 40.01 -21.29 9.26
N SER A 319 39.29 -21.63 10.30
CA SER A 319 39.79 -22.01 11.61
C SER A 319 39.57 -23.50 11.86
#